data_2dd32ae408eb595a5f98a1f74f26405b
#
_entry.id   2dd32ae408eb595a5f98a1f74f26405b
#
_cell.length_a   1.000
_cell.length_b   1.000
_cell.length_c   1.000
_cell.angle_alpha   90.00
_cell.angle_beta   90.00
_cell.angle_gamma   90.00
#
_symmetry.space_group_name_H-M   'P 1'
#
loop_
_entity.id
_entity.type
_entity.pdbx_description
1 polymer ?
#
loop_
_entity_poly.entity_id
_entity_poly.type
_entity_poly.pdbx_seq_one_letter_code
_entity_poly.pdbx_strand_id
1 'polypeptide(L)'
;ERLAGQLLDGVSAEAARERAAANLADAQLALGRTTIRAPFAGAVASESVARGAIVQPGQALGTLVANDAYEVRVSLNEADAALIPGLLSGGSRIPATVYADFAGVRYAWDALVVRADPSRNAETRLIEAFVRVPSPGRAGRPVTAEGETIENAAAGPPLLLGSFVQVGIAGAPVERYVSIEVDHLRPGNVIYLARDGKLAIVPVRVLQRTDDRAIVTGSFLQQGGRLITGNVRAPVDGMAVRTASGQ
;
A
#
# COMPACT_ATOMS: atom_id res chain seq x y z
N GLU A 1 49.61 53.62 30.63
CA GLU A 1 49.25 53.86 29.23
C GLU A 1 49.72 52.75 28.28
N ARG A 2 50.94 52.22 28.34
CA ARG A 2 51.43 51.14 27.46
C ARG A 2 50.69 49.83 27.59
N LEU A 3 50.23 49.42 28.77
CA LEU A 3 49.47 48.20 29.00
C LEU A 3 48.07 48.28 28.42
N ALA A 4 47.44 49.45 28.48
CA ALA A 4 46.08 49.62 27.87
C ALA A 4 46.13 49.58 26.33
N GLY A 5 47.25 50.15 25.75
CA GLY A 5 47.41 50.02 24.27
C GLY A 5 47.63 48.58 23.82
N GLN A 6 48.46 47.80 24.50
CA GLN A 6 48.71 46.41 24.20
C GLN A 6 47.45 45.53 24.34
N LEU A 7 46.56 45.80 25.30
CA LEU A 7 45.30 45.13 25.46
C LEU A 7 44.35 45.47 24.31
N LEU A 8 44.28 46.73 23.89
CA LEU A 8 43.43 47.15 22.74
C LEU A 8 43.91 46.55 21.40
N ASP A 9 45.26 46.49 21.21
CA ASP A 9 45.86 45.85 20.03
C ASP A 9 45.58 44.34 20.01
N GLY A 10 45.68 43.69 21.18
CA GLY A 10 45.29 42.25 21.28
C GLY A 10 43.84 41.99 20.95
N VAL A 11 42.91 42.76 21.48
CA VAL A 11 41.47 42.63 21.19
C VAL A 11 41.17 42.94 19.73
N SER A 12 41.81 43.93 19.14
CA SER A 12 41.64 44.26 17.73
C SER A 12 42.17 43.18 16.79
N ALA A 13 43.31 42.56 17.12
CA ALA A 13 43.88 41.44 16.38
C ALA A 13 43.02 40.18 16.48
N GLU A 14 42.42 39.90 17.65
CA GLU A 14 41.53 38.80 17.84
C GLU A 14 40.24 38.99 17.05
N ALA A 15 39.62 40.14 17.08
CA ALA A 15 38.46 40.49 16.26
C ALA A 15 38.76 40.42 14.75
N ALA A 16 39.96 40.82 14.33
CA ALA A 16 40.36 40.69 12.92
C ALA A 16 40.53 39.23 12.51
N ARG A 17 41.06 38.39 13.39
CA ARG A 17 41.20 36.94 13.16
C ARG A 17 39.84 36.24 13.08
N GLU A 18 38.89 36.59 13.96
CA GLU A 18 37.56 36.07 13.92
C GLU A 18 36.82 36.43 12.62
N ARG A 19 36.96 37.71 12.18
CA ARG A 19 36.38 38.13 10.89
C ARG A 19 36.98 37.38 9.69
N ALA A 20 38.31 37.19 9.70
CA ALA A 20 38.99 36.44 8.66
C ALA A 20 38.56 34.97 8.65
N ALA A 21 38.37 34.34 9.81
CA ALA A 21 37.86 32.98 9.94
C ALA A 21 36.41 32.85 9.44
N ALA A 22 35.57 33.83 9.76
CA ALA A 22 34.19 33.86 9.24
C ALA A 22 34.15 34.01 7.72
N ASN A 23 34.95 34.92 7.16
CA ASN A 23 35.06 35.10 5.71
C ASN A 23 35.59 33.84 5.00
N LEU A 24 36.53 33.13 5.59
CA LEU A 24 37.03 31.85 5.08
C LEU A 24 35.92 30.78 5.08
N ALA A 25 35.19 30.70 6.18
CA ALA A 25 34.07 29.74 6.30
C ALA A 25 32.98 30.01 5.25
N ASP A 26 32.61 31.27 5.03
CA ASP A 26 31.67 31.69 4.01
C ASP A 26 32.18 31.35 2.58
N ALA A 27 33.45 31.60 2.29
CA ALA A 27 34.04 31.24 1.01
C ALA A 27 34.09 29.73 0.79
N GLN A 28 34.39 28.94 1.83
CA GLN A 28 34.36 27.49 1.79
C GLN A 28 32.93 26.95 1.56
N LEU A 29 31.93 27.54 2.21
CA LEU A 29 30.55 27.20 2.03
C LEU A 29 30.07 27.52 0.58
N ALA A 30 30.45 28.68 0.06
CA ALA A 30 30.15 29.05 -1.31
C ALA A 30 30.79 28.09 -2.32
N LEU A 31 32.05 27.69 -2.10
CA LEU A 31 32.71 26.68 -2.93
C LEU A 31 32.02 25.32 -2.80
N GLY A 32 31.63 24.89 -1.60
CA GLY A 32 30.90 23.64 -1.39
C GLY A 32 29.58 23.58 -2.18
N ARG A 33 28.89 24.71 -2.30
CA ARG A 33 27.63 24.80 -3.07
C ARG A 33 27.83 24.71 -4.58
N THR A 34 29.02 24.82 -5.11
CA THR A 34 29.31 24.64 -6.54
C THR A 34 29.30 23.16 -6.95
N THR A 35 29.38 22.25 -5.97
CA THR A 35 29.32 20.81 -6.23
C THR A 35 28.03 20.23 -5.66
N ILE A 36 27.11 19.89 -6.51
CA ILE A 36 25.83 19.27 -6.14
C ILE A 36 25.97 17.76 -6.23
N ARG A 37 25.65 17.07 -5.14
CA ARG A 37 25.73 15.62 -5.02
C ARG A 37 24.36 15.04 -4.76
N ALA A 38 24.09 13.83 -5.28
CA ALA A 38 22.88 13.07 -4.95
C ALA A 38 22.86 12.76 -3.44
N PRO A 39 21.79 13.12 -2.72
CA PRO A 39 21.68 12.88 -1.27
C PRO A 39 21.40 11.41 -0.92
N PHE A 40 20.97 10.61 -1.89
CA PHE A 40 20.66 9.18 -1.76
C PHE A 40 20.92 8.45 -3.08
N ALA A 41 20.96 7.12 -3.04
CA ALA A 41 21.07 6.28 -4.21
C ALA A 41 19.73 6.28 -4.99
N GLY A 42 19.78 6.52 -6.28
CA GLY A 42 18.58 6.64 -7.10
C GLY A 42 18.87 6.81 -8.58
N ALA A 43 17.81 7.04 -9.34
CA ALA A 43 17.87 7.37 -10.76
C ALA A 43 17.40 8.80 -10.99
N VAL A 44 18.04 9.49 -11.94
CA VAL A 44 17.57 10.81 -12.38
C VAL A 44 16.33 10.61 -13.26
N ALA A 45 15.19 11.08 -12.77
CA ALA A 45 13.91 10.98 -13.49
C ALA A 45 13.75 12.09 -14.54
N SER A 46 14.26 13.28 -14.23
CA SER A 46 14.25 14.40 -15.17
C SER A 46 15.41 15.36 -14.90
N GLU A 47 15.89 16.01 -15.93
CA GLU A 47 16.81 17.12 -15.84
C GLU A 47 16.11 18.40 -16.33
N SER A 48 16.36 19.52 -15.63
CA SER A 48 15.74 20.82 -15.95
C SER A 48 16.78 21.85 -16.43
N VAL A 49 18.06 21.44 -16.56
CA VAL A 49 19.15 22.32 -16.97
C VAL A 49 20.08 21.62 -17.95
N ALA A 50 20.54 22.36 -18.94
CA ALA A 50 21.52 21.88 -19.91
C ALA A 50 22.93 22.29 -19.51
N ARG A 51 23.94 21.56 -20.05
CA ARG A 51 25.35 21.96 -19.87
C ARG A 51 25.58 23.36 -20.43
N GLY A 52 26.21 24.23 -19.66
CA GLY A 52 26.47 25.62 -20.00
C GLY A 52 25.36 26.58 -19.62
N ALA A 53 24.26 26.12 -19.06
CA ALA A 53 23.21 26.97 -18.54
C ALA A 53 23.67 27.71 -17.26
N ILE A 54 23.27 28.96 -17.12
CA ILE A 54 23.45 29.73 -15.88
C ILE A 54 22.32 29.36 -14.92
N VAL A 55 22.66 28.90 -13.73
CA VAL A 55 21.70 28.54 -12.69
C VAL A 55 21.73 29.56 -11.55
N GLN A 56 20.58 29.74 -10.91
CA GLN A 56 20.43 30.65 -9.77
C GLN A 56 20.22 29.84 -8.45
N PRO A 57 20.57 30.42 -7.30
CA PRO A 57 20.26 29.82 -6.02
C PRO A 57 18.77 29.49 -5.89
N GLY A 58 18.44 28.26 -5.49
CA GLY A 58 17.05 27.80 -5.38
C GLY A 58 16.41 27.28 -6.66
N GLN A 59 17.11 27.33 -7.79
CA GLN A 59 16.63 26.77 -9.05
C GLN A 59 16.62 25.23 -9.00
N ALA A 60 15.51 24.60 -9.43
CA ALA A 60 15.45 23.16 -9.59
C ALA A 60 16.32 22.73 -10.78
N LEU A 61 17.22 21.78 -10.55
CA LEU A 61 18.14 21.26 -11.57
C LEU A 61 17.63 19.96 -12.21
N GLY A 62 16.83 19.21 -11.48
CA GLY A 62 16.28 17.94 -11.90
C GLY A 62 15.56 17.23 -10.76
N THR A 63 15.02 16.06 -11.04
CA THR A 63 14.33 15.21 -10.09
C THR A 63 15.09 13.90 -9.95
N LEU A 64 15.45 13.55 -8.71
CA LEU A 64 16.07 12.28 -8.35
C LEU A 64 15.01 11.41 -7.66
N VAL A 65 14.87 10.16 -8.11
CA VAL A 65 13.96 9.17 -7.54
C VAL A 65 14.77 8.09 -6.86
N ALA A 66 14.46 7.83 -5.59
CA ALA A 66 15.05 6.71 -4.85
C ALA A 66 14.62 5.38 -5.48
N ASN A 67 15.55 4.44 -5.55
CA ASN A 67 15.30 3.11 -6.12
C ASN A 67 15.41 1.98 -5.07
N ASP A 68 15.54 2.34 -3.80
CA ASP A 68 15.61 1.38 -2.68
C ASP A 68 14.24 0.85 -2.28
N ALA A 69 13.21 1.70 -2.35
CA ALA A 69 11.83 1.32 -2.06
C ALA A 69 10.83 2.27 -2.70
N TYR A 70 9.64 1.74 -3.02
CA TYR A 70 8.48 2.55 -3.39
C TYR A 70 7.42 2.45 -2.29
N GLU A 71 6.63 3.50 -2.13
CA GLU A 71 5.49 3.54 -1.23
C GLU A 71 4.20 3.65 -2.03
N VAL A 72 3.27 2.75 -1.76
CA VAL A 72 1.94 2.72 -2.36
C VAL A 72 0.94 3.15 -1.30
N ARG A 73 0.13 4.16 -1.61
CA ARG A 73 -0.98 4.59 -0.75
C ARG A 73 -2.22 3.78 -1.10
N VAL A 74 -2.83 3.17 -0.09
CA VAL A 74 -4.03 2.34 -0.21
C VAL A 74 -5.11 2.92 0.68
N SER A 75 -6.29 3.14 0.10
CA SER A 75 -7.44 3.61 0.85
C SER A 75 -8.33 2.43 1.21
N LEU A 76 -8.56 2.21 2.50
CA LEU A 76 -9.34 1.11 3.05
C LEU A 76 -10.62 1.63 3.68
N ASN A 77 -11.73 0.95 3.47
CA ASN A 77 -12.92 1.18 4.27
C ASN A 77 -12.76 0.55 5.66
N GLU A 78 -13.66 0.90 6.59
CA GLU A 78 -13.58 0.42 7.97
C GLU A 78 -13.73 -1.09 8.10
N ALA A 79 -14.55 -1.70 7.25
CA ALA A 79 -14.79 -3.15 7.27
C ALA A 79 -13.52 -3.91 6.85
N ASP A 80 -12.84 -3.45 5.80
CA ASP A 80 -11.58 -4.05 5.33
C ASP A 80 -10.46 -3.81 6.35
N ALA A 81 -10.36 -2.60 6.91
CA ALA A 81 -9.36 -2.29 7.94
C ALA A 81 -9.52 -3.16 9.19
N ALA A 82 -10.76 -3.49 9.59
CA ALA A 82 -11.04 -4.35 10.72
C ALA A 82 -10.59 -5.81 10.52
N LEU A 83 -10.41 -6.25 9.26
CA LEU A 83 -9.91 -7.59 8.93
C LEU A 83 -8.38 -7.68 9.04
N ILE A 84 -7.68 -6.57 9.19
CA ILE A 84 -6.22 -6.51 9.22
C ILE A 84 -5.74 -6.29 10.66
N PRO A 85 -5.31 -7.36 11.37
CA PRO A 85 -4.87 -7.23 12.76
C PRO A 85 -3.66 -6.32 12.88
N GLY A 86 -3.70 -5.42 13.85
CA GLY A 86 -2.58 -4.53 14.14
C GLY A 86 -2.43 -3.34 13.18
N LEU A 87 -3.30 -3.17 12.19
CA LEU A 87 -3.21 -2.08 11.22
C LEU A 87 -3.17 -0.69 11.90
N LEU A 88 -4.04 -0.47 12.88
CA LEU A 88 -4.17 0.81 13.58
C LEU A 88 -3.34 0.89 14.88
N SER A 89 -2.70 -0.21 15.28
CA SER A 89 -1.94 -0.26 16.55
C SER A 89 -0.52 0.30 16.44
N GLY A 90 -0.08 0.67 15.25
CA GLY A 90 1.26 1.19 14.99
C GLY A 90 2.39 0.17 15.23
N GLY A 91 3.27 -0.04 14.27
CA GLY A 91 4.50 -0.84 14.43
C GLY A 91 4.47 -2.27 13.91
N SER A 92 3.36 -2.77 13.43
CA SER A 92 3.31 -4.10 12.79
C SER A 92 3.67 -4.00 11.32
N ARG A 93 4.71 -4.72 10.90
CA ARG A 93 5.03 -4.96 9.50
C ARG A 93 4.10 -6.04 8.97
N ILE A 94 2.94 -5.65 8.46
CA ILE A 94 1.94 -6.60 7.96
C ILE A 94 2.34 -7.00 6.54
N PRO A 95 2.47 -8.30 6.23
CA PRO A 95 2.77 -8.76 4.88
C PRO A 95 1.73 -8.28 3.88
N ALA A 96 2.20 -7.82 2.74
CA ALA A 96 1.37 -7.41 1.62
C ALA A 96 2.04 -7.82 0.30
N THR A 97 1.26 -7.88 -0.76
CA THR A 97 1.75 -8.13 -2.11
C THR A 97 1.19 -7.04 -3.02
N VAL A 98 2.05 -6.45 -3.81
CA VAL A 98 1.67 -5.47 -4.83
C VAL A 98 1.61 -6.18 -6.17
N TYR A 99 0.51 -6.00 -6.89
CA TYR A 99 0.29 -6.55 -8.22
C TYR A 99 0.21 -5.43 -9.24
N ALA A 100 0.83 -5.62 -10.39
CA ALA A 100 0.70 -4.75 -11.54
C ALA A 100 0.63 -5.59 -12.82
N ASP A 101 -0.14 -5.12 -13.78
CA ASP A 101 -0.25 -5.75 -15.09
C ASP A 101 0.70 -5.07 -16.06
N PHE A 102 1.49 -5.86 -16.78
CA PHE A 102 2.39 -5.38 -17.81
C PHE A 102 2.31 -6.29 -19.05
N ALA A 103 1.99 -5.70 -20.19
CA ALA A 103 1.83 -6.43 -21.47
C ALA A 103 0.85 -7.63 -21.38
N GLY A 104 -0.22 -7.49 -20.59
CA GLY A 104 -1.23 -8.55 -20.43
C GLY A 104 -0.87 -9.66 -19.46
N VAL A 105 0.28 -9.56 -18.78
CA VAL A 105 0.71 -10.49 -17.73
C VAL A 105 0.70 -9.79 -16.39
N ARG A 106 0.18 -10.46 -15.37
CA ARG A 106 0.17 -9.98 -13.99
C ARG A 106 1.46 -10.34 -13.28
N TYR A 107 2.05 -9.37 -12.62
CA TYR A 107 3.27 -9.54 -11.84
C TYR A 107 3.05 -9.13 -10.39
N ALA A 108 3.77 -9.78 -9.48
CA ALA A 108 3.70 -9.55 -8.04
C ALA A 108 5.07 -9.16 -7.46
N TRP A 109 5.05 -8.26 -6.50
CA TRP A 109 6.19 -7.86 -5.67
C TRP A 109 5.81 -7.98 -4.21
N ASP A 110 6.72 -8.51 -3.41
CA ASP A 110 6.54 -8.59 -1.97
C ASP A 110 6.59 -7.20 -1.35
N ALA A 111 5.71 -6.94 -0.43
CA ALA A 111 5.53 -5.64 0.18
C ALA A 111 5.15 -5.78 1.66
N LEU A 112 5.19 -4.68 2.38
CA LEU A 112 4.82 -4.61 3.80
C LEU A 112 3.99 -3.35 4.04
N VAL A 113 2.89 -3.47 4.76
CA VAL A 113 2.24 -2.30 5.33
C VAL A 113 3.14 -1.76 6.44
N VAL A 114 3.58 -0.52 6.32
CA VAL A 114 4.52 0.10 7.27
C VAL A 114 3.83 1.04 8.24
N ARG A 115 2.70 1.60 7.84
CA ARG A 115 1.88 2.48 8.68
C ARG A 115 0.47 2.60 8.11
N ALA A 116 -0.47 3.00 8.96
CA ALA A 116 -1.77 3.51 8.56
C ALA A 116 -2.01 4.84 9.26
N ASP A 117 -2.75 5.74 8.63
CA ASP A 117 -3.11 6.98 9.27
C ASP A 117 -4.11 6.72 10.40
N PRO A 118 -3.91 7.32 11.59
CA PRO A 118 -4.82 7.15 12.71
C PRO A 118 -6.14 7.92 12.50
N SER A 119 -6.21 8.77 11.49
CA SER A 119 -7.37 9.57 11.13
C SER A 119 -8.01 9.08 9.84
N ARG A 120 -9.32 9.24 9.74
CA ARG A 120 -10.04 9.03 8.49
C ARG A 120 -9.97 10.29 7.63
N ASN A 121 -9.83 10.10 6.34
CA ASN A 121 -10.00 11.20 5.40
C ASN A 121 -11.41 11.80 5.56
N ALA A 122 -11.51 13.12 5.74
CA ALA A 122 -12.78 13.78 6.03
C ALA A 122 -13.78 13.69 4.87
N GLU A 123 -13.30 13.64 3.64
CA GLU A 123 -14.14 13.61 2.43
C GLU A 123 -14.57 12.20 2.06
N THR A 124 -13.62 11.27 2.04
CA THR A 124 -13.84 9.89 1.59
C THR A 124 -14.24 8.94 2.72
N ARG A 125 -13.99 9.30 3.98
CA ARG A 125 -14.16 8.47 5.18
C ARG A 125 -13.30 7.18 5.18
N LEU A 126 -12.33 7.10 4.29
CA LEU A 126 -11.41 5.97 4.18
C LEU A 126 -10.22 6.15 5.12
N ILE A 127 -9.61 5.03 5.49
CA ILE A 127 -8.37 4.95 6.25
C ILE A 127 -7.23 4.78 5.25
N GLU A 128 -6.21 5.63 5.30
CA GLU A 128 -5.06 5.51 4.43
C GLU A 128 -4.00 4.60 5.05
N ALA A 129 -3.62 3.57 4.33
CA ALA A 129 -2.51 2.68 4.66
C ALA A 129 -1.37 2.88 3.65
N PHE A 130 -0.14 2.75 4.14
CA PHE A 130 1.07 2.93 3.34
C PHE A 130 1.82 1.62 3.24
N VAL A 131 1.94 1.14 2.02
CA VAL A 131 2.54 -0.14 1.69
C VAL A 131 3.89 0.10 1.04
N ARG A 132 4.95 -0.39 1.66
CA ARG A 132 6.32 -0.27 1.16
C ARG A 132 6.69 -1.52 0.36
N VAL A 133 7.13 -1.31 -0.87
CA VAL A 133 7.74 -2.31 -1.74
C VAL A 133 9.25 -2.15 -1.63
N PRO A 134 9.96 -3.02 -0.91
CA PRO A 134 11.41 -2.98 -0.89
C PRO A 134 11.97 -3.50 -2.22
N SER A 135 13.00 -2.84 -2.72
CA SER A 135 13.69 -3.25 -3.97
C SER A 135 12.75 -3.32 -5.19
N PRO A 136 12.05 -2.21 -5.55
CA PRO A 136 11.12 -2.20 -6.68
C PRO A 136 11.81 -2.46 -8.04
N GLY A 137 13.13 -2.28 -8.09
CA GLY A 137 13.95 -2.62 -9.25
C GLY A 137 14.12 -4.13 -9.51
N ARG A 138 13.69 -4.99 -8.57
CA ARG A 138 13.66 -6.43 -8.82
C ARG A 138 12.59 -6.78 -9.84
N ALA A 139 12.89 -7.81 -10.63
CA ALA A 139 11.93 -8.37 -11.58
C ALA A 139 10.66 -8.86 -10.86
N GLY A 140 9.52 -8.51 -11.40
CA GLY A 140 8.23 -8.98 -10.92
C GLY A 140 8.08 -10.49 -11.09
N ARG A 141 7.47 -11.15 -10.12
CA ARG A 141 7.14 -12.57 -10.18
C ARG A 141 5.82 -12.73 -10.95
N PRO A 142 5.78 -13.46 -12.08
CA PRO A 142 4.54 -13.66 -12.81
C PRO A 142 3.55 -14.50 -11.99
N VAL A 143 2.29 -14.07 -11.98
CA VAL A 143 1.23 -14.70 -11.18
C VAL A 143 -0.05 -14.87 -12.00
N THR A 144 -0.89 -15.82 -11.59
CA THR A 144 -2.25 -15.98 -12.12
C THR A 144 -3.17 -14.83 -11.66
N ALA A 145 -4.39 -14.80 -12.15
CA ALA A 145 -5.40 -13.82 -11.70
C ALA A 145 -5.68 -13.94 -10.19
N GLU A 146 -5.57 -15.14 -9.65
CA GLU A 146 -5.74 -15.46 -8.22
C GLU A 146 -4.51 -15.13 -7.37
N GLY A 147 -3.38 -14.75 -8.01
CA GLY A 147 -2.14 -14.38 -7.32
C GLY A 147 -1.18 -15.55 -7.07
N GLU A 148 -1.44 -16.74 -7.63
CA GLU A 148 -0.54 -17.88 -7.55
C GLU A 148 0.66 -17.71 -8.49
N THR A 149 1.85 -18.05 -8.02
CA THR A 149 3.07 -17.94 -8.84
C THR A 149 3.03 -18.92 -10.01
N ILE A 150 3.29 -18.42 -11.21
CA ILE A 150 3.42 -19.24 -12.41
C ILE A 150 4.86 -19.77 -12.46
N GLU A 151 5.03 -21.06 -12.22
CA GLU A 151 6.35 -21.71 -12.28
C GLU A 151 6.89 -21.73 -13.71
N ASN A 152 8.21 -21.59 -13.84
CA ASN A 152 8.93 -21.56 -15.11
C ASN A 152 8.57 -20.43 -16.09
N ALA A 153 7.83 -19.42 -15.66
CA ALA A 153 7.62 -18.23 -16.47
C ALA A 153 8.83 -17.28 -16.39
N ALA A 154 9.05 -16.52 -17.46
CA ALA A 154 10.11 -15.52 -17.48
C ALA A 154 9.86 -14.46 -16.41
N ALA A 155 10.95 -14.03 -15.76
CA ALA A 155 10.88 -12.92 -14.81
C ALA A 155 10.39 -11.65 -15.49
N GLY A 156 9.54 -10.92 -14.80
CA GLY A 156 8.91 -9.70 -15.30
C GLY A 156 9.80 -8.47 -15.27
N PRO A 157 9.26 -7.32 -15.65
CA PRO A 157 9.93 -6.03 -15.53
C PRO A 157 10.07 -5.63 -14.05
N PRO A 158 10.90 -4.62 -13.73
CA PRO A 158 10.84 -3.95 -12.45
C PRO A 158 9.50 -3.22 -12.28
N LEU A 159 9.11 -2.95 -11.03
CA LEU A 159 7.94 -2.12 -10.76
C LEU A 159 8.23 -0.68 -11.20
N LEU A 160 7.43 -0.17 -12.10
CA LEU A 160 7.59 1.19 -12.62
C LEU A 160 6.90 2.21 -11.71
N LEU A 161 7.56 3.31 -11.45
CA LEU A 161 6.96 4.43 -10.73
C LEU A 161 5.77 5.01 -11.52
N GLY A 162 4.66 5.27 -10.84
CA GLY A 162 3.43 5.77 -11.46
C GLY A 162 2.54 4.69 -12.08
N SER A 163 2.88 3.39 -11.93
CA SER A 163 2.00 2.30 -12.32
C SER A 163 0.75 2.26 -11.45
N PHE A 164 -0.39 1.93 -12.08
CA PHE A 164 -1.57 1.52 -11.32
C PHE A 164 -1.34 0.11 -10.78
N VAL A 165 -1.55 -0.04 -9.48
CA VAL A 165 -1.29 -1.30 -8.78
C VAL A 165 -2.48 -1.72 -7.94
N GLN A 166 -2.63 -3.02 -7.77
CA GLN A 166 -3.54 -3.61 -6.81
C GLN A 166 -2.73 -4.13 -5.63
N VAL A 167 -3.23 -3.98 -4.42
CA VAL A 167 -2.52 -4.41 -3.21
C VAL A 167 -3.35 -5.45 -2.47
N GLY A 168 -2.77 -6.63 -2.27
CA GLY A 168 -3.29 -7.65 -1.37
C GLY A 168 -2.60 -7.51 -0.02
N ILE A 169 -3.37 -7.29 1.05
CA ILE A 169 -2.85 -7.19 2.42
C ILE A 169 -3.27 -8.44 3.19
N ALA A 170 -2.33 -9.04 3.91
CA ALA A 170 -2.62 -10.20 4.74
C ALA A 170 -3.56 -9.83 5.89
N GLY A 171 -4.75 -10.39 5.89
CA GLY A 171 -5.75 -10.25 6.94
C GLY A 171 -5.64 -11.30 8.04
N ALA A 172 -6.55 -11.24 9.00
CA ALA A 172 -6.69 -12.27 10.02
C ALA A 172 -7.02 -13.62 9.37
N PRO A 173 -6.40 -14.72 9.79
CA PRO A 173 -6.79 -16.04 9.31
C PRO A 173 -8.24 -16.34 9.72
N VAL A 174 -9.02 -16.81 8.77
CA VAL A 174 -10.39 -17.25 9.02
C VAL A 174 -10.43 -18.77 8.92
N GLU A 175 -10.68 -19.43 10.02
CA GLU A 175 -10.63 -20.89 10.08
C GLU A 175 -11.70 -21.57 9.21
N ARG A 176 -12.86 -20.94 9.06
CA ARG A 176 -13.98 -21.50 8.28
C ARG A 176 -14.69 -20.41 7.50
N TYR A 177 -14.70 -20.57 6.20
CA TYR A 177 -15.43 -19.71 5.27
C TYR A 177 -15.89 -20.50 4.06
N VAL A 178 -16.82 -19.93 3.34
CA VAL A 178 -17.26 -20.43 2.03
C VAL A 178 -17.28 -19.26 1.05
N SER A 179 -16.80 -19.52 -0.16
CA SER A 179 -16.94 -18.61 -1.29
C SER A 179 -18.21 -18.96 -2.05
N ILE A 180 -19.12 -17.99 -2.16
CA ILE A 180 -20.37 -18.10 -2.92
C ILE A 180 -20.41 -17.07 -4.03
N GLU A 181 -21.20 -17.28 -5.06
CA GLU A 181 -21.48 -16.24 -6.04
C GLU A 181 -22.30 -15.11 -5.39
N VAL A 182 -22.03 -13.87 -5.77
CA VAL A 182 -22.71 -12.69 -5.19
C VAL A 182 -24.23 -12.78 -5.34
N ASP A 183 -24.71 -13.37 -6.42
CA ASP A 183 -26.14 -13.55 -6.70
C ASP A 183 -26.85 -14.44 -5.68
N HIS A 184 -26.12 -15.26 -4.94
CA HIS A 184 -26.69 -16.10 -3.87
C HIS A 184 -26.71 -15.40 -2.50
N LEU A 185 -26.03 -14.25 -2.37
CA LEU A 185 -26.11 -13.40 -1.20
C LEU A 185 -27.33 -12.49 -1.30
N ARG A 186 -28.35 -12.73 -0.49
CA ARG A 186 -29.59 -11.99 -0.51
C ARG A 186 -29.52 -10.70 0.32
N PRO A 187 -30.40 -9.71 0.09
CA PRO A 187 -30.49 -8.50 0.89
C PRO A 187 -30.56 -8.81 2.38
N GLY A 188 -29.84 -8.05 3.21
CA GLY A 188 -29.73 -8.30 4.64
C GLY A 188 -28.61 -9.29 5.02
N ASN A 189 -27.68 -9.60 4.10
CA ASN A 189 -26.58 -10.54 4.33
C ASN A 189 -27.09 -11.91 4.79
N VAL A 190 -28.05 -12.48 4.07
CA VAL A 190 -28.57 -13.81 4.33
C VAL A 190 -28.35 -14.71 3.12
N ILE A 191 -28.25 -16.01 3.36
CA ILE A 191 -28.25 -17.07 2.32
C ILE A 191 -29.39 -18.01 2.55
N TYR A 192 -29.80 -18.69 1.49
CA TYR A 192 -30.85 -19.71 1.55
C TYR A 192 -30.23 -21.10 1.49
N LEU A 193 -30.49 -21.89 2.51
CA LEU A 193 -30.04 -23.28 2.58
C LEU A 193 -31.23 -24.23 2.56
N ALA A 194 -31.08 -25.33 1.85
CA ALA A 194 -32.00 -26.48 1.96
C ALA A 194 -31.50 -27.43 3.06
N ARG A 195 -32.29 -27.61 4.09
CA ARG A 195 -32.07 -28.56 5.19
C ARG A 195 -33.31 -29.41 5.38
N ASP A 196 -33.16 -30.70 5.35
CA ASP A 196 -34.28 -31.67 5.55
C ASP A 196 -35.53 -31.35 4.68
N GLY A 197 -35.31 -30.93 3.43
CA GLY A 197 -36.36 -30.56 2.51
C GLY A 197 -37.07 -29.22 2.80
N LYS A 198 -36.54 -28.42 3.71
CA LYS A 198 -37.08 -27.11 4.09
C LYS A 198 -36.07 -26.01 3.77
N LEU A 199 -36.58 -24.82 3.47
CA LEU A 199 -35.81 -23.59 3.35
C LEU A 199 -35.35 -23.09 4.73
N ALA A 200 -34.07 -22.83 4.90
CA ALA A 200 -33.52 -22.11 6.05
C ALA A 200 -32.94 -20.76 5.58
N ILE A 201 -33.43 -19.67 6.11
CA ILE A 201 -32.91 -18.33 5.88
C ILE A 201 -31.84 -18.07 6.94
N VAL A 202 -30.59 -18.07 6.53
CA VAL A 202 -29.45 -18.04 7.46
C VAL A 202 -28.68 -16.74 7.31
N PRO A 203 -28.53 -15.97 8.42
CA PRO A 203 -27.69 -14.78 8.40
C PRO A 203 -26.22 -15.18 8.29
N VAL A 204 -25.48 -14.44 7.49
CA VAL A 204 -24.04 -14.65 7.27
C VAL A 204 -23.28 -13.37 7.52
N ARG A 205 -22.04 -13.51 7.95
CA ARG A 205 -21.10 -12.41 7.99
C ARG A 205 -20.28 -12.42 6.69
N VAL A 206 -20.40 -11.36 5.91
CA VAL A 206 -19.60 -11.17 4.72
C VAL A 206 -18.22 -10.70 5.16
N LEU A 207 -17.19 -11.43 4.78
CA LEU A 207 -15.77 -11.11 5.06
C LEU A 207 -15.20 -10.28 3.92
N GLN A 208 -15.51 -10.67 2.69
CA GLN A 208 -15.06 -9.98 1.49
C GLN A 208 -16.12 -10.12 0.40
N ARG A 209 -16.24 -9.10 -0.43
CA ARG A 209 -17.12 -9.10 -1.58
C ARG A 209 -16.37 -8.54 -2.79
N THR A 210 -16.39 -9.28 -3.88
CA THR A 210 -15.97 -8.86 -5.21
C THR A 210 -17.19 -8.70 -6.11
N ASP A 211 -17.00 -8.40 -7.40
CA ASP A 211 -18.12 -8.22 -8.33
C ASP A 211 -18.91 -9.50 -8.54
N ASP A 212 -18.27 -10.66 -8.52
CA ASP A 212 -18.83 -11.97 -8.83
C ASP A 212 -18.93 -12.91 -7.61
N ARG A 213 -18.13 -12.71 -6.57
CA ARG A 213 -18.03 -13.62 -5.43
C ARG A 213 -18.09 -12.90 -4.08
N ALA A 214 -18.63 -13.62 -3.08
CA ALA A 214 -18.61 -13.20 -1.69
C ALA A 214 -18.01 -14.31 -0.81
N ILE A 215 -17.08 -13.95 0.05
CA ILE A 215 -16.55 -14.82 1.09
C ILE A 215 -17.39 -14.59 2.34
N VAL A 216 -18.05 -15.63 2.80
CA VAL A 216 -18.97 -15.57 3.94
C VAL A 216 -18.61 -16.58 5.02
N THR A 217 -18.88 -16.23 6.26
CA THR A 217 -18.74 -17.11 7.41
C THR A 217 -19.98 -17.03 8.30
N GLY A 218 -20.19 -18.04 9.11
CA GLY A 218 -21.33 -18.10 10.02
C GLY A 218 -21.55 -19.49 10.63
N SER A 219 -22.52 -19.60 11.53
CA SER A 219 -22.86 -20.85 12.23
C SER A 219 -23.33 -21.96 11.29
N PHE A 220 -23.79 -21.61 10.09
CA PHE A 220 -24.24 -22.57 9.08
C PHE A 220 -23.14 -23.55 8.65
N LEU A 221 -21.88 -23.15 8.71
CA LEU A 221 -20.73 -24.01 8.37
C LEU A 221 -20.58 -25.23 9.30
N GLN A 222 -21.14 -25.17 10.50
CA GLN A 222 -21.17 -26.29 11.44
C GLN A 222 -22.40 -27.16 11.30
N GLN A 223 -23.51 -26.59 10.80
CA GLN A 223 -24.81 -27.22 10.76
C GLN A 223 -25.11 -27.94 9.41
N GLY A 224 -24.30 -27.69 8.40
CA GLY A 224 -24.51 -28.23 7.07
C GLY A 224 -25.72 -27.63 6.33
N GLY A 225 -25.98 -28.13 5.14
CA GLY A 225 -27.07 -27.69 4.28
C GLY A 225 -26.58 -27.49 2.85
N ARG A 226 -27.51 -27.50 1.88
CA ARG A 226 -27.20 -27.24 0.47
C ARG A 226 -27.61 -25.81 0.12
N LEU A 227 -26.71 -25.04 -0.44
CA LEU A 227 -27.01 -23.69 -0.91
C LEU A 227 -28.06 -23.73 -2.01
N ILE A 228 -29.14 -22.96 -1.87
CA ILE A 228 -30.15 -22.81 -2.88
C ILE A 228 -29.70 -21.73 -3.86
N THR A 229 -29.37 -22.12 -5.07
CA THR A 229 -28.93 -21.25 -6.16
C THR A 229 -30.10 -20.71 -6.99
N GLY A 230 -31.25 -21.38 -6.96
CA GLY A 230 -32.45 -20.99 -7.70
C GLY A 230 -33.15 -19.75 -7.09
N ASN A 231 -34.00 -19.15 -7.91
CA ASN A 231 -34.84 -18.04 -7.46
C ASN A 231 -36.05 -18.57 -6.67
N VAL A 232 -36.16 -18.17 -5.40
CA VAL A 232 -37.31 -18.54 -4.55
C VAL A 232 -38.28 -17.35 -4.49
N ARG A 233 -39.51 -17.55 -4.93
CA ARG A 233 -40.56 -16.53 -4.83
C ARG A 233 -41.12 -16.51 -3.41
N ALA A 234 -41.19 -15.32 -2.81
CA ALA A 234 -41.68 -15.10 -1.45
C ALA A 234 -41.07 -16.08 -0.42
N PRO A 235 -39.75 -16.02 -0.16
CA PRO A 235 -39.10 -16.97 0.73
C PRO A 235 -39.58 -16.78 2.17
N VAL A 236 -39.99 -17.90 2.79
CA VAL A 236 -40.38 -17.97 4.19
C VAL A 236 -39.57 -19.08 4.84
N ASP A 237 -39.01 -18.78 6.02
CA ASP A 237 -38.20 -19.74 6.76
C ASP A 237 -39.08 -20.99 7.09
N GLY A 238 -38.51 -22.19 6.89
CA GLY A 238 -39.23 -23.45 7.11
C GLY A 238 -40.14 -23.93 5.96
N MET A 239 -40.31 -23.15 4.86
CA MET A 239 -41.09 -23.59 3.74
C MET A 239 -40.50 -24.83 3.06
N ALA A 240 -41.35 -25.75 2.57
CA ALA A 240 -40.91 -26.94 1.84
C ALA A 240 -40.24 -26.54 0.51
N VAL A 241 -39.05 -27.08 0.25
CA VAL A 241 -38.33 -26.88 -1.02
C VAL A 241 -38.01 -28.22 -1.64
N ARG A 242 -38.15 -28.28 -2.96
CA ARG A 242 -37.72 -29.44 -3.75
C ARG A 242 -36.35 -29.14 -4.31
N THR A 243 -35.35 -29.90 -3.91
CA THR A 243 -34.04 -29.87 -4.56
C THR A 243 -34.15 -30.62 -5.89
N ALA A 244 -33.95 -29.92 -7.01
CA ALA A 244 -33.72 -30.60 -8.28
C ALA A 244 -32.39 -31.36 -8.13
N SER A 245 -32.45 -32.68 -8.30
CA SER A 245 -31.24 -33.49 -8.45
C SER A 245 -30.62 -33.09 -9.78
N GLY A 246 -29.46 -32.41 -9.74
CA GLY A 246 -28.71 -32.11 -10.94
C GLY A 246 -28.31 -33.41 -11.62
N GLN A 247 -28.62 -33.53 -12.91
CA GLN A 247 -27.97 -34.47 -13.80
C GLN A 247 -26.53 -34.11 -14.01
#